data_3cd47f0f090d6a40daa140d19470dc38
#
_entry.id   3cd47f0f090d6a40daa140d19470dc38
#
_cell.length_a   1.000
_cell.length_b   1.000
_cell.length_c   1.000
_cell.angle_alpha   90.00
_cell.angle_beta   90.00
_cell.angle_gamma   90.00
#
_symmetry.space_group_name_H-M   'P 1'
#
loop_
_entity.id
_entity.type
_entity.pdbx_description
1 polymer ?
#
loop_
_entity_poly.entity_id
_entity_poly.type
_entity_poly.pdbx_seq_one_letter_code
_entity_poly.pdbx_strand_id
1 'polypeptide(L)'
;PLYRELGSDAWEATGEYASERETLNYLATAAEGMGGTVKEAHDLMKTAKLYDTGYGENKYNSSFEQYLTSYQEPFIFMNATLTAYDKLVLAHEFGHFCNDYASYGSYAGVDVSEFFSTGMEYLSLCYGGEDLTRAKMADSLGNYVEQGAYASFERQMYSLTGNALSAEGLYALYEQVALDFGFDSVGYDRREFVDVTHFYTNPMYVFSYVVSNDAAMQLYQLEQEQRGAGLELYEQNLIPDLRGNILQL
;
A
#
# COMPACT_ATOMS: atom_id res chain seq x y z
N PRO A 1 12.28 -14.02 14.04
CA PRO A 1 13.72 -14.08 13.76
C PRO A 1 14.07 -13.58 12.37
N LEU A 2 13.41 -14.09 11.30
CA LEU A 2 13.69 -13.72 9.91
C LEU A 2 13.39 -12.23 9.62
N TYR A 3 12.31 -11.72 10.17
CA TYR A 3 11.90 -10.32 10.04
C TYR A 3 12.96 -9.34 10.59
N ARG A 4 13.62 -9.69 11.69
CA ARG A 4 14.71 -8.88 12.24
C ARG A 4 15.96 -8.88 11.40
N GLU A 5 16.30 -10.01 10.78
CA GLU A 5 17.51 -10.14 9.97
C GLU A 5 17.36 -9.47 8.61
N LEU A 6 16.16 -9.47 8.02
CA LEU A 6 15.87 -8.83 6.74
C LEU A 6 15.56 -7.32 6.89
N GLY A 7 15.02 -6.91 8.05
CA GLY A 7 14.51 -5.56 8.22
C GLY A 7 15.59 -4.48 8.35
N SER A 8 16.67 -4.73 9.08
CA SER A 8 17.67 -3.68 9.39
C SER A 8 18.35 -3.13 8.13
N ASP A 9 18.86 -4.01 7.27
CA ASP A 9 19.59 -3.61 6.07
C ASP A 9 18.67 -3.01 4.99
N ALA A 10 17.42 -3.47 4.93
CA ALA A 10 16.44 -2.97 3.98
C ALA A 10 15.96 -1.55 4.33
N TRP A 11 15.77 -1.26 5.61
CA TRP A 11 15.42 0.08 6.08
C TRP A 11 16.54 1.09 5.87
N GLU A 12 17.82 0.68 5.99
CA GLU A 12 18.95 1.55 5.68
C GLU A 12 18.95 1.97 4.21
N ALA A 13 18.70 1.05 3.29
CA ALA A 13 18.66 1.34 1.85
C ALA A 13 17.52 2.30 1.45
N THR A 14 16.36 2.23 2.12
CA THR A 14 15.23 3.15 1.84
C THR A 14 15.34 4.47 2.57
N GLY A 15 16.17 4.56 3.62
CA GLY A 15 16.47 5.80 4.33
C GLY A 15 17.42 6.74 3.57
N GLU A 16 18.04 6.30 2.48
CA GLU A 16 18.87 7.15 1.66
C GLU A 16 18.08 8.31 1.06
N TYR A 17 18.73 9.48 0.99
CA TYR A 17 18.11 10.67 0.40
C TYR A 17 17.72 10.44 -1.05
N ALA A 18 16.49 10.78 -1.38
CA ALA A 18 15.99 10.88 -2.73
C ALA A 18 15.20 12.18 -2.93
N SER A 19 15.51 12.90 -3.98
CA SER A 19 14.76 14.11 -4.32
C SER A 19 13.42 13.76 -4.95
N GLU A 20 12.43 14.65 -4.84
CA GLU A 20 11.14 14.54 -5.54
C GLU A 20 11.33 14.22 -7.03
N ARG A 21 12.31 14.85 -7.68
CA ARG A 21 12.60 14.59 -9.09
C ARG A 21 13.03 13.13 -9.36
N GLU A 22 13.80 12.53 -8.46
CA GLU A 22 14.21 11.13 -8.60
C GLU A 22 13.03 10.19 -8.40
N THR A 23 12.15 10.50 -7.45
CA THR A 23 10.91 9.78 -7.21
C THR A 23 9.97 9.84 -8.42
N LEU A 24 9.74 11.03 -8.98
CA LEU A 24 8.94 11.21 -10.20
C LEU A 24 9.57 10.54 -11.44
N ASN A 25 10.90 10.59 -11.56
CA ASN A 25 11.62 9.91 -12.66
C ASN A 25 11.52 8.40 -12.55
N TYR A 26 11.55 7.85 -11.34
CA TYR A 26 11.35 6.42 -11.11
C TYR A 26 9.96 5.98 -11.62
N LEU A 27 8.91 6.67 -11.20
CA LEU A 27 7.55 6.39 -11.66
C LEU A 27 7.41 6.52 -13.18
N ALA A 28 7.99 7.58 -13.76
CA ALA A 28 7.97 7.78 -15.20
C ALA A 28 8.66 6.65 -15.97
N THR A 29 9.80 6.16 -15.45
CA THR A 29 10.52 5.02 -16.05
C THR A 29 9.69 3.73 -15.97
N ALA A 30 9.06 3.49 -14.83
CA ALA A 30 8.19 2.33 -14.65
C ALA A 30 6.98 2.39 -15.58
N ALA A 31 6.26 3.50 -15.61
CA ALA A 31 5.08 3.68 -16.45
C ALA A 31 5.40 3.57 -17.96
N GLU A 32 6.51 4.16 -18.41
CA GLU A 32 6.96 4.02 -19.80
C GLU A 32 7.30 2.57 -20.14
N GLY A 33 7.94 1.87 -19.23
CA GLY A 33 8.32 0.46 -19.43
C GLY A 33 7.15 -0.51 -19.38
N MET A 34 6.10 -0.21 -18.64
CA MET A 34 4.86 -0.98 -18.58
C MET A 34 4.01 -0.74 -19.84
N GLY A 35 3.88 0.52 -20.27
CA GLY A 35 3.04 0.86 -21.44
C GLY A 35 1.54 0.84 -21.13
N GLY A 36 0.71 0.59 -22.11
CA GLY A 36 -0.74 0.39 -22.00
C GLY A 36 -1.48 1.48 -21.20
N THR A 37 -2.46 1.04 -20.43
CA THR A 37 -3.30 1.91 -19.57
C THR A 37 -2.47 2.61 -18.50
N VAL A 38 -1.45 1.96 -17.97
CA VAL A 38 -0.54 2.53 -16.94
C VAL A 38 0.18 3.75 -17.48
N LYS A 39 0.73 3.65 -18.71
CA LYS A 39 1.40 4.78 -19.36
C LYS A 39 0.42 5.90 -19.67
N GLU A 40 -0.76 5.59 -20.19
CA GLU A 40 -1.80 6.60 -20.50
C GLU A 40 -2.21 7.38 -19.25
N ALA A 41 -2.43 6.69 -18.12
CA ALA A 41 -2.73 7.30 -16.84
C ALA A 41 -1.58 8.23 -16.37
N HIS A 42 -0.33 7.77 -16.49
CA HIS A 42 0.84 8.60 -16.14
C HIS A 42 0.97 9.83 -17.03
N ASP A 43 0.75 9.70 -18.33
CA ASP A 43 0.81 10.83 -19.28
C ASP A 43 -0.27 11.88 -18.97
N LEU A 44 -1.48 11.44 -18.59
CA LEU A 44 -2.53 12.33 -18.10
C LEU A 44 -2.09 13.02 -16.81
N MET A 45 -1.70 12.25 -15.78
CA MET A 45 -1.24 12.76 -14.49
C MET A 45 -0.21 13.88 -14.66
N LYS A 46 0.80 13.64 -15.50
CA LYS A 46 1.88 14.58 -15.77
C LYS A 46 1.42 15.81 -16.56
N THR A 47 0.63 15.61 -17.64
CA THR A 47 0.23 16.70 -18.56
C THR A 47 -0.78 17.63 -17.90
N ALA A 48 -1.74 17.09 -17.16
CA ALA A 48 -2.75 17.85 -16.44
C ALA A 48 -2.28 18.31 -15.05
N LYS A 49 -1.08 17.89 -14.60
CA LYS A 49 -0.51 18.19 -13.27
C LYS A 49 -1.43 17.72 -12.13
N LEU A 50 -1.90 16.50 -12.22
CA LEU A 50 -2.81 15.91 -11.24
C LEU A 50 -2.05 15.31 -10.05
N TYR A 51 -1.07 16.02 -9.54
CA TYR A 51 -0.28 15.62 -8.37
C TYR A 51 0.34 16.81 -7.65
N ASP A 52 0.54 16.64 -6.35
CA ASP A 52 1.35 17.49 -5.48
C ASP A 52 2.20 16.59 -4.57
N THR A 53 3.46 16.33 -4.96
CA THR A 53 4.34 15.33 -4.34
C THR A 53 5.54 15.94 -3.61
N GLY A 54 5.66 17.27 -3.57
CA GLY A 54 6.78 17.95 -2.93
C GLY A 54 6.73 17.89 -1.39
N TYR A 55 7.91 17.97 -0.75
CA TYR A 55 8.01 18.16 0.70
C TYR A 55 7.50 19.53 1.11
N GLY A 56 6.78 19.59 2.22
CA GLY A 56 6.38 20.85 2.85
C GLY A 56 6.22 20.69 4.36
N GLU A 57 6.94 21.52 5.14
CA GLU A 57 6.89 21.49 6.60
C GLU A 57 5.45 21.68 7.15
N ASN A 58 4.64 22.47 6.44
CA ASN A 58 3.24 22.72 6.80
C ASN A 58 2.23 21.93 5.97
N LYS A 59 2.69 20.99 5.14
CA LYS A 59 1.80 20.04 4.45
C LYS A 59 1.27 19.01 5.43
N TYR A 60 0.06 18.51 5.15
CA TYR A 60 -0.49 17.35 5.86
C TYR A 60 0.48 16.17 5.71
N ASN A 61 0.85 15.56 6.83
CA ASN A 61 1.84 14.48 6.86
C ASN A 61 1.20 13.14 6.50
N SER A 62 0.84 13.00 5.22
CA SER A 62 0.27 11.78 4.65
C SER A 62 0.48 11.77 3.15
N SER A 63 0.18 10.61 2.55
CA SER A 63 0.02 10.44 1.11
C SER A 63 -1.32 9.79 0.84
N PHE A 64 -1.98 10.17 -0.23
CA PHE A 64 -3.24 9.59 -0.67
C PHE A 64 -3.53 9.95 -2.13
N GLU A 65 -4.27 9.10 -2.78
CA GLU A 65 -4.97 9.41 -4.01
C GLU A 65 -6.42 9.78 -3.70
N GLN A 66 -6.99 10.68 -4.48
CA GLN A 66 -8.40 11.06 -4.35
C GLN A 66 -9.01 11.37 -5.71
N TYR A 67 -10.10 10.68 -6.06
CA TYR A 67 -10.90 11.05 -7.22
C TYR A 67 -11.68 12.34 -6.98
N LEU A 68 -11.37 13.36 -7.75
CA LEU A 68 -12.01 14.67 -7.67
C LEU A 68 -13.29 14.69 -8.52
N THR A 69 -14.40 14.29 -7.92
CA THR A 69 -15.69 14.11 -8.61
C THR A 69 -16.13 15.31 -9.45
N SER A 70 -15.87 16.56 -8.97
CA SER A 70 -16.21 17.78 -9.69
C SER A 70 -15.38 18.02 -10.96
N TYR A 71 -14.20 17.44 -11.02
CA TYR A 71 -13.28 17.52 -12.17
C TYR A 71 -13.27 16.24 -12.98
N GLN A 72 -13.82 15.17 -12.44
CA GLN A 72 -13.81 13.81 -13.02
C GLN A 72 -12.39 13.30 -13.29
N GLU A 73 -11.46 13.61 -12.37
CA GLU A 73 -10.05 13.27 -12.47
C GLU A 73 -9.50 12.77 -11.13
N PRO A 74 -8.65 11.75 -11.12
CA PRO A 74 -7.88 11.34 -9.93
C PRO A 74 -6.77 12.37 -9.64
N PHE A 75 -6.37 12.48 -8.38
CA PHE A 75 -5.31 13.40 -7.94
C PHE A 75 -4.47 12.77 -6.84
N ILE A 76 -3.15 12.81 -6.98
CA ILE A 76 -2.21 12.34 -5.96
C ILE A 76 -1.73 13.49 -5.09
N PHE A 77 -1.91 13.32 -3.78
CA PHE A 77 -1.26 14.16 -2.77
C PHE A 77 -0.22 13.32 -2.04
N MET A 78 0.99 13.88 -1.84
CA MET A 78 2.04 13.24 -1.09
C MET A 78 2.90 14.32 -0.41
N ASN A 79 3.12 14.22 0.90
CA ASN A 79 4.16 14.99 1.57
C ASN A 79 5.42 14.13 1.63
N ALA A 80 6.34 14.37 0.70
CA ALA A 80 7.55 13.56 0.55
C ALA A 80 8.38 13.52 1.83
N THR A 81 8.94 12.37 2.14
CA THR A 81 9.93 12.19 3.21
C THR A 81 11.36 12.53 2.75
N LEU A 82 11.53 12.71 1.44
CA LEU A 82 12.82 12.89 0.75
C LEU A 82 13.76 11.70 0.94
N THR A 83 13.19 10.50 0.98
CA THR A 83 13.91 9.23 1.06
C THR A 83 13.62 8.33 -0.14
N ALA A 84 14.40 7.31 -0.35
CA ALA A 84 14.19 6.34 -1.42
C ALA A 84 12.85 5.58 -1.27
N TYR A 85 12.29 5.53 -0.05
CA TYR A 85 10.97 4.94 0.22
C TYR A 85 9.83 5.66 -0.49
N ASP A 86 9.97 6.97 -0.73
CA ASP A 86 8.97 7.76 -1.47
C ASP A 86 8.65 7.20 -2.87
N LYS A 87 9.56 6.42 -3.46
CA LYS A 87 9.34 5.73 -4.74
C LYS A 87 8.24 4.68 -4.63
N LEU A 88 8.20 3.94 -3.52
CA LEU A 88 7.16 2.94 -3.26
C LEU A 88 5.84 3.62 -2.91
N VAL A 89 5.88 4.66 -2.07
CA VAL A 89 4.69 5.44 -1.71
C VAL A 89 4.05 6.07 -2.95
N LEU A 90 4.84 6.69 -3.83
CA LEU A 90 4.31 7.27 -5.05
C LEU A 90 3.77 6.20 -6.01
N ALA A 91 4.41 5.03 -6.10
CA ALA A 91 3.90 3.92 -6.90
C ALA A 91 2.57 3.39 -6.34
N HIS A 92 2.41 3.33 -5.01
CA HIS A 92 1.18 2.97 -4.33
C HIS A 92 0.03 3.92 -4.73
N GLU A 93 0.20 5.20 -4.50
CA GLU A 93 -0.82 6.21 -4.83
C GLU A 93 -1.12 6.25 -6.35
N PHE A 94 -0.10 5.99 -7.16
CA PHE A 94 -0.30 5.88 -8.60
C PHE A 94 -1.07 4.62 -9.01
N GLY A 95 -1.01 3.54 -8.25
CA GLY A 95 -1.88 2.37 -8.46
C GLY A 95 -3.36 2.70 -8.25
N HIS A 96 -3.70 3.46 -7.21
CA HIS A 96 -5.04 4.01 -7.01
C HIS A 96 -5.43 4.94 -8.16
N PHE A 97 -4.53 5.83 -8.57
CA PHE A 97 -4.74 6.72 -9.71
C PHE A 97 -5.07 5.95 -10.99
N CYS A 98 -4.35 4.86 -11.30
CA CYS A 98 -4.63 4.01 -12.45
C CYS A 98 -6.02 3.36 -12.37
N ASN A 99 -6.40 2.88 -11.19
CA ASN A 99 -7.72 2.31 -10.96
C ASN A 99 -8.83 3.35 -11.20
N ASP A 100 -8.70 4.53 -10.62
CA ASP A 100 -9.70 5.59 -10.74
C ASP A 100 -9.73 6.22 -12.14
N TYR A 101 -8.59 6.31 -12.82
CA TYR A 101 -8.50 6.67 -14.22
C TYR A 101 -9.29 5.70 -15.11
N ALA A 102 -9.06 4.41 -14.96
CA ALA A 102 -9.69 3.38 -15.78
C ALA A 102 -11.18 3.18 -15.44
N SER A 103 -11.57 3.36 -14.17
CA SER A 103 -12.94 3.15 -13.68
C SER A 103 -13.80 4.41 -13.64
N TYR A 104 -13.24 5.57 -14.00
CA TYR A 104 -13.90 6.88 -13.85
C TYR A 104 -14.38 7.13 -12.40
N GLY A 105 -13.54 6.79 -11.42
CA GLY A 105 -13.84 6.95 -10.00
C GLY A 105 -14.93 6.01 -9.48
N SER A 106 -15.17 4.90 -10.16
CA SER A 106 -16.13 3.90 -9.68
C SER A 106 -15.54 3.11 -8.53
N TYR A 107 -16.21 3.11 -7.39
CA TYR A 107 -15.75 2.39 -6.22
C TYR A 107 -15.76 0.88 -6.43
N ALA A 108 -14.62 0.25 -6.32
CA ALA A 108 -14.43 -1.19 -6.52
C ALA A 108 -14.40 -2.02 -5.23
N GLY A 109 -14.49 -1.39 -4.05
CA GLY A 109 -14.24 -2.01 -2.75
C GLY A 109 -12.78 -1.83 -2.32
N VAL A 110 -12.55 -1.82 -1.01
CA VAL A 110 -11.23 -1.52 -0.43
C VAL A 110 -10.19 -2.54 -0.86
N ASP A 111 -10.52 -3.84 -0.79
CA ASP A 111 -9.58 -4.93 -1.14
C ASP A 111 -9.08 -4.81 -2.58
N VAL A 112 -9.97 -4.45 -3.51
CA VAL A 112 -9.63 -4.26 -4.92
C VAL A 112 -8.80 -2.99 -5.12
N SER A 113 -9.17 -1.91 -4.46
CA SER A 113 -8.42 -0.66 -4.49
C SER A 113 -6.98 -0.86 -4.00
N GLU A 114 -6.81 -1.53 -2.86
CA GLU A 114 -5.49 -1.83 -2.30
C GLU A 114 -4.71 -2.86 -3.12
N PHE A 115 -5.39 -3.73 -3.87
CA PHE A 115 -4.71 -4.60 -4.83
C PHE A 115 -4.05 -3.80 -5.95
N PHE A 116 -4.72 -2.78 -6.47
CA PHE A 116 -4.14 -1.94 -7.53
C PHE A 116 -2.97 -1.11 -7.03
N SER A 117 -3.05 -0.53 -5.83
CA SER A 117 -1.97 0.24 -5.24
C SER A 117 -0.75 -0.63 -4.92
N THR A 118 -0.94 -1.71 -4.18
CA THR A 118 0.14 -2.63 -3.81
C THR A 118 0.70 -3.36 -5.03
N GLY A 119 -0.16 -3.74 -5.99
CA GLY A 119 0.26 -4.34 -7.26
C GLY A 119 1.17 -3.42 -8.08
N MET A 120 0.87 -2.12 -8.10
CA MET A 120 1.72 -1.13 -8.77
C MET A 120 3.08 -0.99 -8.08
N GLU A 121 3.12 -0.99 -6.73
CA GLU A 121 4.41 -1.03 -6.02
C GLU A 121 5.26 -2.20 -6.51
N TYR A 122 4.71 -3.41 -6.50
CA TYR A 122 5.43 -4.62 -6.92
C TYR A 122 5.85 -4.62 -8.39
N LEU A 123 4.96 -4.26 -9.31
CA LEU A 123 5.29 -4.21 -10.73
C LEU A 123 6.35 -3.15 -11.03
N SER A 124 6.35 -2.03 -10.30
CA SER A 124 7.36 -0.98 -10.45
C SER A 124 8.77 -1.43 -10.08
N LEU A 125 8.92 -2.46 -9.22
CA LEU A 125 10.22 -3.02 -8.84
C LEU A 125 11.00 -3.57 -10.05
N CYS A 126 10.32 -3.97 -11.11
CA CYS A 126 10.97 -4.41 -12.35
C CYS A 126 11.82 -3.30 -13.00
N TYR A 127 11.63 -2.07 -12.58
CA TYR A 127 12.33 -0.86 -13.06
C TYR A 127 13.15 -0.19 -11.94
N GLY A 128 13.14 -0.76 -10.74
CA GLY A 128 13.95 -0.37 -9.58
C GLY A 128 15.27 -1.14 -9.51
N GLY A 129 16.04 -0.87 -8.48
CA GLY A 129 17.24 -1.63 -8.16
C GLY A 129 16.95 -2.75 -7.15
N GLU A 130 17.95 -3.62 -6.93
CA GLU A 130 17.85 -4.72 -5.96
C GLU A 130 17.56 -4.24 -4.54
N ASP A 131 18.08 -3.08 -4.13
CA ASP A 131 17.87 -2.52 -2.80
C ASP A 131 16.40 -2.13 -2.57
N LEU A 132 15.76 -1.52 -3.56
CA LEU A 132 14.34 -1.18 -3.49
C LEU A 132 13.46 -2.44 -3.43
N THR A 133 13.82 -3.47 -4.21
CA THR A 133 13.14 -4.77 -4.17
C THR A 133 13.28 -5.43 -2.80
N ARG A 134 14.47 -5.43 -2.23
CA ARG A 134 14.72 -5.98 -0.89
C ARG A 134 13.93 -5.23 0.18
N ALA A 135 13.89 -3.91 0.08
CA ALA A 135 13.12 -3.07 0.98
C ALA A 135 11.62 -3.38 0.91
N LYS A 136 11.04 -3.49 -0.30
CA LYS A 136 9.63 -3.86 -0.46
C LYS A 136 9.32 -5.25 0.09
N MET A 137 10.21 -6.23 -0.11
CA MET A 137 10.01 -7.56 0.45
C MET A 137 10.04 -7.56 1.99
N ALA A 138 10.92 -6.78 2.61
CA ALA A 138 10.97 -6.63 4.06
C ALA A 138 9.72 -5.90 4.59
N ASP A 139 9.29 -4.84 3.93
CA ASP A 139 8.05 -4.11 4.22
C ASP A 139 6.83 -5.03 4.16
N SER A 140 6.74 -5.85 3.12
CA SER A 140 5.65 -6.81 2.95
C SER A 140 5.58 -7.87 4.04
N LEU A 141 6.73 -8.36 4.50
CA LEU A 141 6.77 -9.26 5.66
C LEU A 141 6.32 -8.55 6.93
N GLY A 142 6.71 -7.27 7.11
CA GLY A 142 6.22 -6.42 8.20
C GLY A 142 4.71 -6.24 8.15
N ASN A 143 4.19 -5.96 6.96
CA ASN A 143 2.76 -5.81 6.72
C ASN A 143 1.96 -7.06 7.12
N TYR A 144 2.41 -8.27 6.77
CA TYR A 144 1.74 -9.50 7.21
C TYR A 144 1.71 -9.65 8.73
N VAL A 145 2.77 -9.27 9.43
CA VAL A 145 2.84 -9.37 10.89
C VAL A 145 1.99 -8.28 11.54
N GLU A 146 2.17 -7.04 11.16
CA GLU A 146 1.52 -5.89 11.78
C GLU A 146 0.03 -5.83 11.45
N GLN A 147 -0.33 -5.80 10.17
CA GLN A 147 -1.72 -5.74 9.75
C GLN A 147 -2.48 -7.02 10.08
N GLY A 148 -1.79 -8.16 10.08
CA GLY A 148 -2.34 -9.42 10.57
C GLY A 148 -2.68 -9.38 12.06
N ALA A 149 -1.82 -8.77 12.88
CA ALA A 149 -2.09 -8.54 14.29
C ALA A 149 -3.28 -7.59 14.49
N TYR A 150 -3.31 -6.47 13.77
CA TYR A 150 -4.42 -5.52 13.83
C TYR A 150 -5.75 -6.16 13.40
N ALA A 151 -5.77 -6.91 12.31
CA ALA A 151 -6.96 -7.64 11.87
C ALA A 151 -7.41 -8.70 12.90
N SER A 152 -6.47 -9.40 13.51
CA SER A 152 -6.76 -10.38 14.58
C SER A 152 -7.33 -9.70 15.82
N PHE A 153 -6.76 -8.55 16.22
CA PHE A 153 -7.25 -7.74 17.33
C PHE A 153 -8.67 -7.24 17.05
N GLU A 154 -8.90 -6.62 15.90
CA GLU A 154 -10.18 -6.04 15.51
C GLU A 154 -11.28 -7.11 15.48
N ARG A 155 -11.03 -8.25 14.86
CA ARG A 155 -11.97 -9.39 14.82
C ARG A 155 -12.33 -9.89 16.21
N GLN A 156 -11.36 -9.97 17.13
CA GLN A 156 -11.60 -10.40 18.49
C GLN A 156 -12.33 -9.33 19.32
N MET A 157 -11.98 -8.06 19.12
CA MET A 157 -12.63 -6.91 19.75
C MET A 157 -14.15 -6.92 19.51
N TYR A 158 -14.59 -7.19 18.27
CA TYR A 158 -16.02 -7.28 17.94
C TYR A 158 -16.75 -8.44 18.62
N SER A 159 -16.03 -9.40 19.17
CA SER A 159 -16.60 -10.52 19.92
C SER A 159 -16.71 -10.25 21.43
N LEU A 160 -16.15 -9.14 21.92
CA LEU A 160 -16.16 -8.80 23.34
C LEU A 160 -17.54 -8.36 23.80
N THR A 161 -17.90 -8.76 25.01
CA THR A 161 -19.16 -8.39 25.67
C THR A 161 -18.95 -8.09 27.15
N GLY A 162 -19.88 -7.34 27.74
CA GLY A 162 -19.90 -7.07 29.19
C GLY A 162 -18.62 -6.34 29.65
N ASN A 163 -18.04 -6.80 30.74
CA ASN A 163 -16.85 -6.17 31.34
C ASN A 163 -15.59 -6.28 30.48
N ALA A 164 -15.52 -7.23 29.54
CA ALA A 164 -14.39 -7.33 28.62
C ALA A 164 -14.39 -6.19 27.60
N LEU A 165 -15.55 -5.59 27.30
CA LEU A 165 -15.68 -4.39 26.48
C LEU A 165 -15.43 -3.13 27.34
N SER A 166 -14.22 -2.99 27.82
CA SER A 166 -13.72 -1.86 28.59
C SER A 166 -12.33 -1.48 28.12
N ALA A 167 -11.85 -0.29 28.44
CA ALA A 167 -10.49 0.12 28.08
C ALA A 167 -9.44 -0.90 28.53
N GLU A 168 -9.55 -1.38 29.77
CA GLU A 168 -8.60 -2.37 30.34
C GLU A 168 -8.70 -3.73 29.63
N GLY A 169 -9.93 -4.14 29.24
CA GLY A 169 -10.14 -5.37 28.47
C GLY A 169 -9.55 -5.28 27.06
N LEU A 170 -9.69 -4.11 26.41
CA LEU A 170 -9.08 -3.85 25.09
C LEU A 170 -7.56 -3.82 25.17
N TYR A 171 -6.99 -3.19 26.20
CA TYR A 171 -5.53 -3.21 26.41
C TYR A 171 -5.00 -4.62 26.63
N ALA A 172 -5.69 -5.43 27.43
CA ALA A 172 -5.30 -6.81 27.67
C ALA A 172 -5.41 -7.67 26.40
N LEU A 173 -6.46 -7.46 25.59
CA LEU A 173 -6.61 -8.16 24.32
C LEU A 173 -5.50 -7.77 23.33
N TYR A 174 -5.21 -6.47 23.20
CA TYR A 174 -4.16 -6.01 22.27
C TYR A 174 -2.78 -6.54 22.69
N GLU A 175 -2.48 -6.49 24.01
CA GLU A 175 -1.24 -7.06 24.56
C GLU A 175 -1.11 -8.56 24.25
N GLN A 176 -2.18 -9.34 24.38
CA GLN A 176 -2.15 -10.76 24.03
C GLN A 176 -1.89 -10.97 22.54
N VAL A 177 -2.58 -10.22 21.68
CA VAL A 177 -2.38 -10.31 20.22
C VAL A 177 -0.96 -9.88 19.84
N ALA A 178 -0.45 -8.80 20.42
CA ALA A 178 0.90 -8.34 20.15
C ALA A 178 1.97 -9.40 20.53
N LEU A 179 1.77 -10.09 21.65
CA LEU A 179 2.63 -11.21 22.06
C LEU A 179 2.53 -12.41 21.10
N ASP A 180 1.31 -12.77 20.68
CA ASP A 180 1.07 -13.88 19.75
C ASP A 180 1.75 -13.63 18.37
N PHE A 181 1.85 -12.36 17.96
CA PHE A 181 2.53 -11.95 16.73
C PHE A 181 4.02 -11.59 16.93
N GLY A 182 4.55 -11.70 18.16
CA GLY A 182 5.97 -11.53 18.46
C GLY A 182 6.43 -10.07 18.60
N PHE A 183 5.53 -9.12 18.88
CA PHE A 183 5.85 -7.71 19.07
C PHE A 183 6.67 -7.43 20.30
N ASP A 184 6.68 -8.32 21.31
CA ASP A 184 7.56 -8.26 22.47
C ASP A 184 9.04 -8.14 22.10
N SER A 185 9.38 -8.62 20.91
CA SER A 185 10.74 -8.63 20.40
C SER A 185 11.20 -7.29 19.80
N VAL A 186 10.29 -6.41 19.42
CA VAL A 186 10.56 -5.10 18.78
C VAL A 186 10.14 -3.91 19.64
N GLY A 187 9.41 -4.19 20.72
CA GLY A 187 8.78 -3.16 21.56
C GLY A 187 7.45 -2.70 20.97
N TYR A 188 6.46 -2.54 21.80
CA TYR A 188 5.13 -2.01 21.43
C TYR A 188 4.52 -1.24 22.60
N ASP A 189 3.64 -0.28 22.30
CA ASP A 189 2.76 0.33 23.32
C ASP A 189 1.40 -0.39 23.28
N ARG A 190 0.94 -0.89 24.43
CA ARG A 190 -0.38 -1.55 24.55
C ARG A 190 -1.57 -0.67 24.16
N ARG A 191 -1.35 0.62 23.91
CA ARG A 191 -2.34 1.59 23.47
C ARG A 191 -2.22 1.96 21.99
N GLU A 192 -1.26 1.40 21.28
CA GLU A 192 -0.95 1.71 19.90
C GLU A 192 -2.18 1.60 18.97
N PHE A 193 -3.06 0.62 19.23
CA PHE A 193 -4.30 0.45 18.47
C PHE A 193 -5.23 1.67 18.51
N VAL A 194 -5.08 2.56 19.51
CA VAL A 194 -5.89 3.79 19.62
C VAL A 194 -5.59 4.77 18.48
N ASP A 195 -4.37 4.73 17.96
CA ASP A 195 -3.91 5.60 16.88
C ASP A 195 -4.21 5.00 15.48
N VAL A 196 -4.67 3.75 15.41
CA VAL A 196 -5.07 3.10 14.15
C VAL A 196 -6.47 3.59 13.76
N THR A 197 -6.51 4.66 12.96
CA THR A 197 -7.77 5.34 12.56
C THR A 197 -8.76 4.42 11.85
N HIS A 198 -8.29 3.43 11.12
CA HIS A 198 -9.11 2.46 10.40
C HIS A 198 -10.08 1.69 11.29
N PHE A 199 -9.71 1.36 12.51
CA PHE A 199 -10.60 0.68 13.47
C PHE A 199 -11.88 1.46 13.78
N TYR A 200 -11.85 2.79 13.59
CA TYR A 200 -12.95 3.70 13.93
C TYR A 200 -13.72 4.20 12.70
N THR A 201 -13.09 4.17 11.54
CA THR A 201 -13.65 4.74 10.30
C THR A 201 -14.16 3.67 9.35
N ASN A 202 -13.45 2.56 9.22
CA ASN A 202 -13.75 1.52 8.25
C ASN A 202 -13.48 0.13 8.84
N PRO A 203 -14.51 -0.57 9.36
CA PRO A 203 -14.34 -1.88 9.97
C PRO A 203 -13.61 -2.88 9.07
N MET A 204 -12.64 -3.60 9.63
CA MET A 204 -11.82 -4.61 8.94
C MET A 204 -10.96 -4.08 7.78
N TYR A 205 -10.77 -2.76 7.67
CA TYR A 205 -9.94 -2.17 6.61
C TYR A 205 -8.51 -2.73 6.62
N VAL A 206 -7.92 -2.86 7.80
CA VAL A 206 -6.54 -3.37 7.95
C VAL A 206 -6.34 -4.78 7.38
N PHE A 207 -7.41 -5.59 7.33
CA PHE A 207 -7.36 -6.91 6.70
C PHE A 207 -7.19 -6.82 5.17
N SER A 208 -7.70 -5.77 4.55
CA SER A 208 -7.54 -5.52 3.10
C SER A 208 -6.07 -5.39 2.70
N TYR A 209 -5.24 -4.79 3.55
CA TYR A 209 -3.79 -4.73 3.30
C TYR A 209 -3.12 -6.12 3.28
N VAL A 210 -3.58 -7.04 4.11
CA VAL A 210 -3.05 -8.41 4.12
C VAL A 210 -3.42 -9.15 2.83
N VAL A 211 -4.69 -9.08 2.45
CA VAL A 211 -5.20 -9.78 1.25
C VAL A 211 -4.63 -9.20 -0.03
N SER A 212 -4.60 -7.87 -0.13
CA SER A 212 -4.07 -7.18 -1.31
C SER A 212 -2.57 -7.40 -1.49
N ASN A 213 -1.80 -7.39 -0.38
CA ASN A 213 -0.38 -7.68 -0.43
C ASN A 213 -0.10 -9.11 -0.91
N ASP A 214 -0.89 -10.10 -0.47
CA ASP A 214 -0.77 -11.49 -0.94
C ASP A 214 -1.03 -11.61 -2.44
N ALA A 215 -2.15 -11.02 -2.91
CA ALA A 215 -2.49 -11.01 -4.32
C ALA A 215 -1.43 -10.28 -5.18
N ALA A 216 -0.92 -9.14 -4.69
CA ALA A 216 0.12 -8.36 -5.37
C ALA A 216 1.47 -9.09 -5.42
N MET A 217 1.83 -9.84 -4.38
CA MET A 217 3.01 -10.72 -4.41
C MET A 217 2.88 -11.82 -5.46
N GLN A 218 1.71 -12.44 -5.58
CA GLN A 218 1.45 -13.45 -6.61
C GLN A 218 1.52 -12.83 -8.01
N LEU A 219 0.98 -11.63 -8.19
CA LEU A 219 1.10 -10.86 -9.44
C LEU A 219 2.58 -10.61 -9.81
N TYR A 220 3.39 -10.20 -8.85
CA TYR A 220 4.82 -9.99 -9.04
C TYR A 220 5.56 -11.28 -9.35
N GLN A 221 5.24 -12.38 -8.66
CA GLN A 221 5.80 -13.70 -8.97
C GLN A 221 5.51 -14.09 -10.41
N LEU A 222 4.26 -13.93 -10.86
CA LEU A 222 3.88 -14.19 -12.24
C LEU A 222 4.70 -13.35 -13.24
N GLU A 223 4.92 -12.06 -12.93
CA GLU A 223 5.73 -11.16 -13.74
C GLU A 223 7.21 -11.60 -13.81
N GLN A 224 7.75 -12.15 -12.70
CA GLN A 224 9.12 -12.67 -12.67
C GLN A 224 9.27 -14.00 -13.43
N GLU A 225 8.26 -14.88 -13.35
CA GLU A 225 8.27 -16.17 -14.05
C GLU A 225 8.05 -16.01 -15.55
N GLN A 226 7.17 -15.09 -15.92
CA GLN A 226 6.82 -14.79 -17.31
C GLN A 226 6.66 -13.28 -17.51
N ARG A 227 7.69 -12.64 -18.02
CA ARG A 227 7.71 -11.19 -18.25
C ARG A 227 6.51 -10.71 -19.06
N GLY A 228 5.77 -9.76 -18.50
CA GLY A 228 4.57 -9.18 -19.08
C GLY A 228 3.26 -9.84 -18.61
N ALA A 229 3.30 -11.08 -18.07
CA ALA A 229 2.08 -11.79 -17.68
C ALA A 229 1.42 -11.18 -16.43
N GLY A 230 2.22 -10.76 -15.45
CA GLY A 230 1.70 -10.04 -14.28
C GLY A 230 1.09 -8.69 -14.67
N LEU A 231 1.78 -7.94 -15.51
CA LEU A 231 1.26 -6.65 -16.01
C LEU A 231 -0.01 -6.83 -16.83
N GLU A 232 -0.09 -7.82 -17.71
CA GLU A 232 -1.29 -8.13 -18.48
C GLU A 232 -2.49 -8.42 -17.55
N LEU A 233 -2.26 -9.24 -16.51
CA LEU A 233 -3.29 -9.54 -15.52
C LEU A 233 -3.72 -8.29 -14.74
N TYR A 234 -2.78 -7.42 -14.36
CA TYR A 234 -3.06 -6.16 -13.70
C TYR A 234 -3.96 -5.26 -14.58
N GLU A 235 -3.59 -5.06 -15.85
CA GLU A 235 -4.33 -4.21 -16.79
C GLU A 235 -5.72 -4.77 -17.12
N GLN A 236 -5.86 -6.09 -17.24
CA GLN A 236 -7.16 -6.73 -17.46
C GLN A 236 -8.15 -6.45 -16.32
N ASN A 237 -7.66 -6.30 -15.09
CA ASN A 237 -8.49 -5.99 -13.92
C ASN A 237 -8.78 -4.49 -13.75
N LEU A 238 -8.06 -3.59 -14.42
CA LEU A 238 -8.36 -2.16 -14.48
C LEU A 238 -9.64 -1.86 -15.31
N ILE A 239 -10.10 -2.81 -16.13
CA ILE A 239 -11.25 -2.59 -17.02
C ILE A 239 -12.56 -2.63 -16.20
N PRO A 240 -13.44 -1.61 -16.28
CA PRO A 240 -14.61 -1.43 -15.41
C PRO A 240 -15.64 -2.57 -15.42
N ASP A 241 -15.71 -3.35 -16.49
CA ASP A 241 -16.66 -4.45 -16.63
C ASP A 241 -16.29 -5.74 -15.87
N LEU A 242 -15.06 -5.82 -15.37
CA LEU A 242 -14.63 -6.94 -14.55
C LEU A 242 -14.74 -6.59 -13.06
N ARG A 243 -15.96 -6.40 -12.56
CA ARG A 243 -16.26 -6.43 -11.12
C ARG A 243 -16.04 -7.84 -10.58
N GLY A 244 -14.85 -8.37 -10.85
CA GLY A 244 -14.40 -9.68 -10.44
C GLY A 244 -13.97 -9.66 -8.99
N ASN A 245 -14.37 -10.69 -8.28
CA ASN A 245 -13.92 -10.97 -6.94
C ASN A 245 -12.42 -11.33 -7.00
N ILE A 246 -11.55 -10.63 -6.27
CA ILE A 246 -10.10 -10.95 -6.15
C ILE A 246 -9.86 -12.44 -5.83
N LEU A 247 -10.83 -13.07 -5.15
CA LEU A 247 -10.80 -14.52 -4.85
C LEU A 247 -10.91 -15.44 -6.08
N GLN A 248 -10.92 -14.91 -7.30
CA GLN A 248 -10.86 -15.68 -8.54
C GLN A 248 -9.48 -15.67 -9.22
N LEU A 249 -8.51 -14.98 -8.62
CA LEU A 249 -7.09 -15.13 -8.94
C LEU A 249 -6.52 -16.32 -8.17
#